data_f8c69c84da2cc29078be14e42e244e99
#
_entry.id   f8c69c84da2cc29078be14e42e244e99
#
_cell.length_a   1.000
_cell.length_b   1.000
_cell.length_c   1.000
_cell.angle_alpha   90.00
_cell.angle_beta   90.00
_cell.angle_gamma   90.00
#
_symmetry.space_group_name_H-M   'P 1'
#
loop_
_entity.id
_entity.type
_entity.pdbx_description
1 polymer ?
#
loop_
_entity_poly.entity_id
_entity_poly.type
_entity_poly.pdbx_seq_one_letter_code
_entity_poly.pdbx_strand_id
1 'polypeptide(L)'
;MENAQIVIVADSDIAHQAAQVVDTYLKTLMIPDPVSARAYIAPDLEIIFTGGRRMHDPAECAAFNASRYAWVKKRYERIEVMSGATQEQAIVYSLGTLFGEWPDQTPFKDNRYIDRYVVKNGLITHMSVWNDSAEIILTRSS
;
A
#
# COMPACT_ATOMS: atom_id res chain seq x y z
N MET A 1 -10.41 13.13 1.50
CA MET A 1 -9.22 12.51 0.89
C MET A 1 -9.39 12.49 -0.63
N GLU A 2 -8.40 12.97 -1.33
CA GLU A 2 -8.45 13.01 -2.78
C GLU A 2 -8.41 11.60 -3.37
N ASN A 3 -9.12 11.41 -4.47
CA ASN A 3 -9.08 10.16 -5.21
C ASN A 3 -7.81 10.08 -6.05
N ALA A 4 -7.18 8.92 -6.08
CA ALA A 4 -6.06 8.66 -6.96
C ALA A 4 -6.50 8.69 -8.42
N GLN A 5 -5.61 9.13 -9.30
CA GLN A 5 -5.79 8.96 -10.73
C GLN A 5 -5.55 7.48 -11.07
N ILE A 6 -6.56 6.82 -11.64
CA ILE A 6 -6.46 5.41 -12.02
C ILE A 6 -6.10 5.34 -13.50
N VAL A 7 -4.98 4.68 -13.81
CA VAL A 7 -4.51 4.45 -15.18
C VAL A 7 -4.47 2.95 -15.43
N ILE A 8 -5.30 2.48 -16.34
CA ILE A 8 -5.40 1.07 -16.68
C ILE A 8 -4.69 0.84 -18.01
N VAL A 9 -3.51 0.19 -17.94
CA VAL A 9 -2.70 -0.11 -19.11
C VAL A 9 -3.30 -1.28 -19.89
N ALA A 10 -3.78 -2.31 -19.16
CA ALA A 10 -4.49 -3.43 -19.72
C ALA A 10 -5.99 -3.27 -19.45
N ASP A 11 -6.77 -2.89 -20.45
CA ASP A 11 -8.21 -2.66 -20.31
C ASP A 11 -8.96 -3.99 -20.31
N SER A 12 -9.32 -4.46 -19.12
CA SER A 12 -10.08 -5.70 -18.91
C SER A 12 -10.91 -5.57 -17.64
N ASP A 13 -11.93 -6.43 -17.51
CA ASP A 13 -12.74 -6.46 -16.28
C ASP A 13 -11.90 -6.83 -15.07
N ILE A 14 -10.93 -7.72 -15.24
CA ILE A 14 -10.01 -8.12 -14.17
C ILE A 14 -9.16 -6.94 -13.72
N ALA A 15 -8.67 -6.12 -14.66
CA ALA A 15 -7.89 -4.93 -14.31
C ALA A 15 -8.74 -3.91 -13.55
N HIS A 16 -9.97 -3.66 -13.99
CA HIS A 16 -10.89 -2.75 -13.29
C HIS A 16 -11.22 -3.26 -11.88
N GLN A 17 -11.51 -4.55 -11.76
CA GLN A 17 -11.76 -5.18 -10.45
C GLN A 17 -10.55 -5.05 -9.53
N ALA A 18 -9.36 -5.33 -10.04
CA ALA A 18 -8.12 -5.26 -9.26
C ALA A 18 -7.87 -3.84 -8.74
N ALA A 19 -8.09 -2.82 -9.57
CA ALA A 19 -7.95 -1.43 -9.16
C ALA A 19 -8.91 -1.10 -8.00
N GLN A 20 -10.14 -1.58 -8.08
CA GLN A 20 -11.13 -1.35 -7.03
C GLN A 20 -10.77 -2.07 -5.72
N VAL A 21 -10.29 -3.30 -5.80
CA VAL A 21 -9.86 -4.07 -4.63
C VAL A 21 -8.75 -3.33 -3.89
N VAL A 22 -7.73 -2.88 -4.61
CA VAL A 22 -6.61 -2.15 -4.00
C VAL A 22 -7.04 -0.80 -3.44
N ASP A 23 -7.85 -0.06 -4.17
CA ASP A 23 -8.36 1.24 -3.71
C ASP A 23 -9.15 1.09 -2.39
N THR A 24 -10.04 0.11 -2.33
CA THR A 24 -10.85 -0.14 -1.14
C THR A 24 -9.98 -0.63 0.02
N TYR A 25 -9.02 -1.52 -0.26
CA TYR A 25 -8.07 -2.01 0.73
C TYR A 25 -7.30 -0.85 1.39
N LEU A 26 -6.74 0.04 0.56
CA LEU A 26 -5.97 1.17 1.05
C LEU A 26 -6.82 2.14 1.88
N LYS A 27 -8.03 2.42 1.42
CA LYS A 27 -8.96 3.30 2.17
C LYS A 27 -9.34 2.71 3.52
N THR A 28 -9.49 1.39 3.59
CA THR A 28 -9.78 0.68 4.84
C THR A 28 -8.62 0.80 5.82
N LEU A 29 -7.38 0.69 5.32
CA LEU A 29 -6.18 0.86 6.16
C LEU A 29 -6.00 2.30 6.66
N MET A 30 -6.53 3.29 5.93
CA MET A 30 -6.43 4.69 6.34
C MET A 30 -7.29 5.03 7.55
N ILE A 31 -8.33 4.26 7.83
CA ILE A 31 -9.22 4.49 8.99
C ILE A 31 -8.44 4.53 10.30
N PRO A 32 -7.45 3.69 10.72
CA PRO A 32 -7.06 2.37 10.22
C PRO A 32 -7.96 1.26 10.73
N ASP A 33 -8.30 0.34 9.85
CA ASP A 33 -9.07 -0.86 10.20
C ASP A 33 -8.45 -2.09 9.55
N PRO A 34 -7.35 -2.61 10.10
CA PRO A 34 -6.66 -3.77 9.53
C PRO A 34 -7.50 -5.05 9.59
N VAL A 35 -8.47 -5.13 10.49
CA VAL A 35 -9.34 -6.31 10.59
C VAL A 35 -10.28 -6.38 9.38
N SER A 36 -10.95 -5.28 9.05
CA SER A 36 -11.83 -5.23 7.87
C SER A 36 -11.04 -5.34 6.56
N ALA A 37 -9.80 -4.90 6.54
CA ALA A 37 -8.93 -5.00 5.38
C ALA A 37 -8.68 -6.45 4.95
N ARG A 38 -8.82 -7.42 5.85
CA ARG A 38 -8.64 -8.85 5.55
C ARG A 38 -9.63 -9.37 4.51
N ALA A 39 -10.76 -8.70 4.32
CA ALA A 39 -11.74 -9.10 3.29
C ALA A 39 -11.17 -9.00 1.87
N TYR A 40 -10.10 -8.26 1.66
CA TYR A 40 -9.52 -7.99 0.34
C TYR A 40 -8.23 -8.76 0.09
N ILE A 41 -7.80 -9.61 1.02
CA ILE A 41 -6.54 -10.34 0.90
C ILE A 41 -6.76 -11.84 0.90
N ALA A 42 -5.87 -12.55 0.19
CA ALA A 42 -5.86 -14.01 0.17
C ALA A 42 -5.34 -14.56 1.51
N PRO A 43 -5.79 -15.77 1.91
CA PRO A 43 -5.32 -16.38 3.17
C PRO A 43 -3.81 -16.61 3.22
N ASP A 44 -3.16 -16.78 2.06
CA ASP A 44 -1.73 -17.02 1.93
C ASP A 44 -0.96 -15.78 1.49
N LEU A 45 -1.47 -14.59 1.80
CA LEU A 45 -0.85 -13.31 1.46
C LEU A 45 0.63 -13.28 1.86
N GLU A 46 1.47 -12.85 0.93
CA GLU A 46 2.87 -12.54 1.18
C GLU A 46 3.10 -11.05 1.03
N ILE A 47 3.68 -10.43 2.06
CA ILE A 47 4.05 -9.02 2.06
C ILE A 47 5.55 -8.92 2.20
N ILE A 48 6.19 -8.18 1.29
CA ILE A 48 7.57 -7.74 1.45
C ILE A 48 7.49 -6.25 1.80
N PHE A 49 7.67 -5.96 3.07
CA PHE A 49 7.54 -4.60 3.59
C PHE A 49 8.88 -3.86 3.48
N THR A 50 8.89 -2.60 3.91
CA THR A 50 10.10 -1.76 3.79
C THR A 50 11.32 -2.46 4.40
N GLY A 51 12.48 -2.36 3.73
CA GLY A 51 13.69 -3.02 4.16
C GLY A 51 13.72 -4.52 3.91
N GLY A 52 12.77 -5.05 3.11
CA GLY A 52 12.71 -6.47 2.78
C GLY A 52 12.08 -7.34 3.86
N ARG A 53 11.41 -6.76 4.85
CA ARG A 53 10.74 -7.50 5.92
C ARG A 53 9.58 -8.32 5.37
N ARG A 54 9.53 -9.59 5.72
CA ARG A 54 8.45 -10.48 5.30
C ARG A 54 7.33 -10.49 6.33
N MET A 55 6.12 -10.28 5.87
CA MET A 55 4.92 -10.23 6.70
C MET A 55 3.79 -10.98 5.99
N HIS A 56 2.76 -11.36 6.73
CA HIS A 56 1.63 -12.13 6.18
C HIS A 56 0.27 -11.52 6.52
N ASP A 57 0.24 -10.44 7.29
CA ASP A 57 -1.01 -9.82 7.73
C ASP A 57 -0.84 -8.29 7.80
N PRO A 58 -1.85 -7.51 7.36
CA PRO A 58 -1.81 -6.05 7.48
C PRO A 58 -1.57 -5.56 8.90
N ALA A 59 -2.00 -6.32 9.92
CA ALA A 59 -1.76 -5.97 11.31
C ALA A 59 -0.27 -5.92 11.66
N GLU A 60 0.56 -6.76 11.03
CA GLU A 60 2.01 -6.71 11.21
C GLU A 60 2.60 -5.41 10.65
N CYS A 61 2.09 -4.96 9.51
CA CYS A 61 2.49 -3.68 8.92
C CYS A 61 2.07 -2.51 9.82
N ALA A 62 0.86 -2.55 10.36
CA ALA A 62 0.37 -1.53 11.28
C ALA A 62 1.20 -1.48 12.56
N ALA A 63 1.58 -2.63 13.11
CA ALA A 63 2.43 -2.71 14.29
C ALA A 63 3.83 -2.11 14.03
N PHE A 64 4.41 -2.41 12.87
CA PHE A 64 5.68 -1.81 12.45
C PHE A 64 5.56 -0.30 12.33
N ASN A 65 4.51 0.19 11.67
CA ASN A 65 4.28 1.61 11.49
C ASN A 65 4.09 2.33 12.83
N ALA A 66 3.45 1.69 13.80
CA ALA A 66 3.25 2.27 15.13
C ALA A 66 4.57 2.53 15.87
N SER A 67 5.64 1.81 15.53
CA SER A 67 6.97 2.04 16.11
C SER A 67 7.75 3.15 15.37
N ARG A 68 7.39 3.44 14.13
CA ARG A 68 8.11 4.39 13.27
C ARG A 68 7.46 5.78 13.25
N TYR A 69 6.13 5.82 13.34
CA TYR A 69 5.35 7.05 13.23
C TYR A 69 4.44 7.18 14.45
N ALA A 70 4.12 8.43 14.85
CA ALA A 70 2.97 8.66 15.71
C ALA A 70 1.69 8.31 14.96
N TRP A 71 1.61 8.73 13.71
CA TRP A 71 0.60 8.30 12.75
C TRP A 71 1.12 8.57 11.34
N VAL A 72 0.59 7.81 10.35
CA VAL A 72 0.96 7.96 8.95
C VAL A 72 -0.26 7.71 8.07
N LYS A 73 -0.39 8.52 7.04
CA LYS A 73 -1.41 8.36 6.00
C LYS A 73 -0.81 8.58 4.63
N LYS A 74 -1.54 8.11 3.61
CA LYS A 74 -1.13 8.23 2.21
C LYS A 74 -1.92 9.32 1.52
N ARG A 75 -1.22 10.11 0.72
CA ARG A 75 -1.83 10.95 -0.30
C ARG A 75 -1.72 10.19 -1.60
N TYR A 76 -2.85 9.68 -2.07
CA TYR A 76 -2.90 8.89 -3.30
C TYR A 76 -2.76 9.81 -4.50
N GLU A 77 -1.79 9.57 -5.34
CA GLU A 77 -1.59 10.33 -6.57
C GLU A 77 -2.01 9.52 -7.78
N ARG A 78 -1.65 8.23 -7.81
CA ARG A 78 -1.83 7.43 -9.00
C ARG A 78 -1.96 5.95 -8.66
N ILE A 79 -2.86 5.26 -9.37
CA ILE A 79 -2.96 3.82 -9.40
C ILE A 79 -2.78 3.39 -10.85
N GLU A 80 -1.81 2.53 -11.11
CA GLU A 80 -1.55 1.98 -12.44
C GLU A 80 -1.82 0.49 -12.41
N VAL A 81 -2.57 -0.01 -13.38
CA VAL A 81 -2.98 -1.41 -13.45
C VAL A 81 -2.52 -2.01 -14.76
N MET A 82 -1.94 -3.20 -14.70
CA MET A 82 -1.48 -3.94 -15.87
C MET A 82 -1.80 -5.43 -15.73
N SER A 83 -1.65 -6.17 -16.82
CA SER A 83 -1.85 -7.61 -16.81
C SER A 83 -0.84 -8.31 -15.93
N GLY A 84 -1.28 -9.36 -15.23
CA GLY A 84 -0.40 -10.23 -14.47
C GLY A 84 0.19 -11.37 -15.31
N ALA A 85 0.82 -12.31 -14.63
CA ALA A 85 1.44 -13.46 -15.25
C ALA A 85 0.42 -14.43 -15.86
N THR A 86 -0.82 -14.44 -15.36
CA THR A 86 -1.91 -15.28 -15.87
C THR A 86 -3.12 -14.41 -16.18
N GLN A 87 -4.12 -14.97 -16.87
CA GLN A 87 -5.36 -14.27 -17.20
C GLN A 87 -6.21 -13.89 -15.97
N GLU A 88 -5.99 -14.57 -14.86
CA GLU A 88 -6.73 -14.36 -13.62
C GLU A 88 -6.10 -13.28 -12.73
N GLN A 89 -4.92 -12.80 -13.09
CA GLN A 89 -4.13 -11.88 -12.29
C GLN A 89 -4.03 -10.52 -12.94
N ALA A 90 -3.98 -9.49 -12.09
CA ALA A 90 -3.57 -8.15 -12.48
C ALA A 90 -2.53 -7.65 -11.48
N ILE A 91 -1.66 -6.78 -11.96
CA ILE A 91 -0.67 -6.09 -11.13
C ILE A 91 -1.11 -4.66 -10.96
N VAL A 92 -1.15 -4.20 -9.72
CA VAL A 92 -1.58 -2.83 -9.38
C VAL A 92 -0.43 -2.14 -8.65
N TYR A 93 -0.04 -0.96 -9.16
CA TYR A 93 0.89 -0.07 -8.47
C TYR A 93 0.11 1.10 -7.90
N SER A 94 0.35 1.40 -6.62
CA SER A 94 -0.16 2.61 -5.97
C SER A 94 1.03 3.50 -5.69
N LEU A 95 0.97 4.74 -6.15
CA LEU A 95 2.03 5.72 -6.01
C LEU A 95 1.50 6.99 -5.37
N GLY A 96 2.35 7.63 -4.58
CA GLY A 96 2.01 8.90 -3.96
C GLY A 96 3.02 9.27 -2.91
N THR A 97 2.54 9.97 -1.88
CA THR A 97 3.37 10.40 -0.77
C THR A 97 2.74 10.05 0.56
N LEU A 98 3.59 9.93 1.57
CA LEU A 98 3.19 9.73 2.95
C LEU A 98 3.24 11.08 3.67
N PHE A 99 2.32 11.27 4.60
CA PHE A 99 2.31 12.40 5.52
C PHE A 99 1.84 11.95 6.89
N GLY A 100 2.21 12.69 7.92
CA GLY A 100 1.84 12.32 9.27
C GLY A 100 2.70 13.03 10.29
N GLU A 101 2.98 12.35 11.39
CA GLU A 101 3.84 12.84 12.47
C GLU A 101 4.80 11.74 12.90
N TRP A 102 6.04 12.14 13.14
CA TRP A 102 7.04 11.26 13.75
C TRP A 102 6.69 11.02 15.23
N PRO A 103 7.34 10.05 15.90
CA PRO A 103 7.04 9.79 17.32
C PRO A 103 7.18 11.01 18.24
N ASP A 104 8.03 11.97 17.89
CA ASP A 104 8.19 13.23 18.63
C ASP A 104 7.14 14.28 18.27
N GLN A 105 6.13 13.90 17.49
CA GLN A 105 5.03 14.75 17.00
C GLN A 105 5.44 15.82 15.98
N THR A 106 6.68 15.77 15.47
CA THR A 106 7.08 16.64 14.36
C THR A 106 6.35 16.20 13.08
N PRO A 107 5.65 17.10 12.40
CA PRO A 107 4.95 16.75 11.16
C PRO A 107 5.91 16.46 10.02
N PHE A 108 5.51 15.57 9.13
CA PHE A 108 6.23 15.29 7.89
C PHE A 108 5.25 15.13 6.73
N LYS A 109 5.74 15.32 5.53
CA LYS A 109 5.00 15.13 4.29
C LYS A 109 5.97 14.88 3.13
N ASP A 110 5.40 14.50 1.99
CA ASP A 110 6.12 14.33 0.72
C ASP A 110 7.14 13.17 0.70
N ASN A 111 7.05 12.25 1.66
CA ASN A 111 7.80 11.01 1.62
C ASN A 111 7.21 10.14 0.51
N ARG A 112 7.95 9.87 -0.54
CA ARG A 112 7.43 9.07 -1.66
C ARG A 112 7.18 7.64 -1.24
N TYR A 113 6.14 7.04 -1.79
CA TYR A 113 5.93 5.61 -1.68
C TYR A 113 5.53 5.01 -3.02
N ILE A 114 5.83 3.75 -3.19
CA ILE A 114 5.27 2.90 -4.23
C ILE A 114 4.98 1.53 -3.63
N ASP A 115 3.76 1.06 -3.84
CA ASP A 115 3.31 -0.27 -3.44
C ASP A 115 2.93 -1.05 -4.68
N ARG A 116 3.34 -2.32 -4.74
CA ARG A 116 2.99 -3.24 -5.80
C ARG A 116 2.11 -4.33 -5.25
N TYR A 117 0.97 -4.56 -5.88
CA TYR A 117 0.01 -5.60 -5.50
C TYR A 117 -0.20 -6.56 -6.65
N VAL A 118 -0.25 -7.86 -6.34
CA VAL A 118 -0.77 -8.87 -7.27
C VAL A 118 -2.15 -9.25 -6.79
N VAL A 119 -3.15 -9.05 -7.65
CA VAL A 119 -4.56 -9.37 -7.35
C VAL A 119 -4.97 -10.54 -8.23
N LYS A 120 -5.46 -11.60 -7.59
CA LYS A 120 -5.94 -12.79 -8.27
C LYS A 120 -7.35 -13.11 -7.79
N ASN A 121 -8.30 -13.23 -8.72
CA ASN A 121 -9.70 -13.54 -8.41
C ASN A 121 -10.29 -12.61 -7.33
N GLY A 122 -9.97 -11.31 -7.42
CA GLY A 122 -10.51 -10.31 -6.50
C GLY A 122 -9.84 -10.23 -5.14
N LEU A 123 -8.74 -10.95 -4.92
CA LEU A 123 -8.00 -10.95 -3.65
C LEU A 123 -6.53 -10.59 -3.87
N ILE A 124 -5.98 -9.81 -2.98
CA ILE A 124 -4.55 -9.46 -2.99
C ILE A 124 -3.76 -10.67 -2.49
N THR A 125 -2.87 -11.20 -3.33
CA THR A 125 -2.05 -12.37 -3.02
C THR A 125 -0.61 -12.00 -2.64
N HIS A 126 -0.09 -10.91 -3.20
CA HIS A 126 1.26 -10.43 -2.95
C HIS A 126 1.26 -8.92 -2.84
N MET A 127 2.11 -8.41 -1.97
CA MET A 127 2.29 -6.98 -1.75
C MET A 127 3.77 -6.70 -1.55
N SER A 128 4.29 -5.68 -2.21
CA SER A 128 5.64 -5.18 -2.00
C SER A 128 5.58 -3.68 -1.77
N VAL A 129 6.32 -3.20 -0.78
CA VAL A 129 6.21 -1.82 -0.28
C VAL A 129 7.58 -1.16 -0.25
N TRP A 130 7.68 0.01 -0.87
CA TRP A 130 8.87 0.86 -0.82
C TRP A 130 8.48 2.28 -0.47
N ASN A 131 9.27 2.94 0.37
CA ASN A 131 9.07 4.36 0.63
C ASN A 131 10.35 5.01 1.13
N ASP A 132 10.35 6.34 1.15
CA ASP A 132 11.51 7.16 1.51
C ASP A 132 11.67 7.38 3.02
N SER A 133 10.80 6.84 3.85
CA SER A 133 10.78 7.18 5.28
C SER A 133 12.08 6.87 6.00
N ALA A 134 12.70 5.72 5.72
CA ALA A 134 13.98 5.36 6.34
C ALA A 134 15.09 6.36 5.98
N GLU A 135 15.13 6.79 4.72
CA GLU A 135 16.11 7.79 4.27
C GLU A 135 15.94 9.11 5.02
N ILE A 136 14.69 9.54 5.20
CA ILE A 136 14.38 10.79 5.89
C ILE A 136 14.71 10.68 7.37
N ILE A 137 14.39 9.54 8.02
CA ILE A 137 14.73 9.30 9.42
C ILE A 137 16.24 9.36 9.63
N LEU A 138 17.02 8.75 8.74
CA LEU A 138 18.49 8.80 8.81
C LEU A 138 19.01 10.23 8.70
N THR A 139 18.40 11.03 7.81
CA THR A 139 18.76 12.43 7.65
C THR A 139 18.47 13.24 8.91
N ARG A 140 17.34 12.98 9.59
CA ARG A 140 16.97 13.64 10.83
C ARG A 140 17.92 13.30 11.99
N SER A 141 18.46 12.09 11.96
CA SER A 141 19.32 11.58 13.04
C SER A 141 20.78 12.07 12.95
N SER A 142 21.14 12.73 11.86
CA SER A 142 22.52 13.21 11.64
C SER A 142 22.74 14.65 12.11
#